data_fe337076ade588aba7cc2857d9dd9dfe
#
_entry.id   fe337076ade588aba7cc2857d9dd9dfe
#
_cell.length_a   1.000
_cell.length_b   1.000
_cell.length_c   1.000
_cell.angle_alpha   90.00
_cell.angle_beta   90.00
_cell.angle_gamma   90.00
#
_symmetry.space_group_name_H-M   'P 1'
#
loop_
_entity.id
_entity.type
_entity.pdbx_description
1 polymer ?
#
loop_
_entity_poly.entity_id
_entity_poly.type
_entity_poly.pdbx_seq_one_letter_code
_entity_poly.pdbx_strand_id
1 'polypeptide(L)'
;EEIEPIYGKVYLPRKFKTGFALPNDNCIDIFAQDLGLLADVHNGEILGYDVLVGGGMGRTHGRVDTFAHLGQRILYCTRDQLLQAAEAIVKLYRDNGNRADRKRARIKYLVADLGVEKIREMLKDYLPFPLQLPKDMPVTGYDSHLGWNEQGDGRYWYGISVENGRVKDDGAFRLR
;
A
#
# COMPACT_ATOMS: atom_id res chain seq x y z
N GLU A 1 22.32 -4.11 22.15
CA GLU A 1 21.57 -4.55 20.96
C GLU A 1 20.63 -3.40 20.58
N GLU A 2 20.79 -2.84 19.39
CA GLU A 2 19.97 -1.73 18.93
C GLU A 2 18.56 -2.27 18.56
N ILE A 3 17.52 -1.70 19.15
CA ILE A 3 16.14 -2.09 18.88
C ILE A 3 15.62 -1.17 17.78
N GLU A 4 15.15 -1.74 16.68
CA GLU A 4 14.54 -1.01 15.59
C GLU A 4 13.28 -0.26 16.09
N PRO A 5 13.19 1.07 15.92
CA PRO A 5 12.17 1.88 16.63
C PRO A 5 10.73 1.65 16.15
N ILE A 6 10.52 1.22 14.90
CA ILE A 6 9.18 1.00 14.33
C ILE A 6 8.71 -0.45 14.58
N TYR A 7 9.57 -1.44 14.25
CA TYR A 7 9.21 -2.86 14.39
C TYR A 7 9.40 -3.39 15.80
N GLY A 8 10.24 -2.73 16.61
CA GLY A 8 10.55 -3.19 17.96
C GLY A 8 11.21 -4.57 17.97
N LYS A 9 11.04 -5.30 19.07
CA LYS A 9 11.59 -6.65 19.24
C LYS A 9 10.86 -7.74 18.46
N VAL A 10 9.63 -7.47 18.01
CA VAL A 10 8.73 -8.53 17.49
C VAL A 10 8.57 -8.53 15.98
N TYR A 11 9.02 -7.48 15.29
CA TYR A 11 8.86 -7.28 13.85
C TYR A 11 7.38 -7.35 13.40
N LEU A 12 7.13 -7.36 12.09
CA LEU A 12 5.78 -7.50 11.54
C LEU A 12 5.37 -8.99 11.46
N PRO A 13 4.07 -9.30 11.65
CA PRO A 13 3.55 -10.67 11.51
C PRO A 13 3.80 -11.27 10.13
N ARG A 14 3.75 -10.43 9.08
CA ARG A 14 3.91 -10.84 7.68
C ARG A 14 4.47 -9.69 6.85
N LYS A 15 4.81 -9.95 5.56
CA LYS A 15 5.21 -8.93 4.59
C LYS A 15 4.19 -7.78 4.55
N PHE A 16 4.68 -6.59 4.27
CA PHE A 16 3.90 -5.37 4.17
C PHE A 16 4.31 -4.62 2.91
N LYS A 17 3.36 -4.30 2.04
CA LYS A 17 3.59 -3.61 0.78
C LYS A 17 2.98 -2.22 0.85
N THR A 18 3.76 -1.21 0.51
CA THR A 18 3.30 0.17 0.37
C THR A 18 3.32 0.56 -1.10
N GLY A 19 2.29 1.24 -1.56
CA GLY A 19 2.21 1.79 -2.91
C GLY A 19 1.66 3.19 -2.93
N PHE A 20 2.12 3.97 -3.91
CA PHE A 20 1.65 5.32 -4.20
C PHE A 20 0.94 5.32 -5.55
N ALA A 21 -0.16 6.03 -5.65
CA ALA A 21 -0.86 6.26 -6.91
C ALA A 21 -1.34 7.71 -7.03
N LEU A 22 -1.52 8.14 -8.26
CA LEU A 22 -2.26 9.34 -8.59
C LEU A 22 -3.71 8.96 -8.94
N PRO A 23 -4.69 9.86 -8.76
CA PRO A 23 -6.07 9.58 -9.15
C PRO A 23 -6.24 9.18 -10.61
N ASN A 24 -5.46 9.76 -11.51
CA ASN A 24 -5.47 9.48 -12.95
C ASN A 24 -4.49 8.38 -13.38
N ASP A 25 -3.70 7.83 -12.46
CA ASP A 25 -2.72 6.78 -12.74
C ASP A 25 -2.61 5.80 -11.57
N ASN A 26 -3.39 4.73 -11.65
CA ASN A 26 -3.39 3.63 -10.69
C ASN A 26 -2.70 2.38 -11.25
N CYS A 27 -1.55 2.52 -11.91
CA CYS A 27 -0.81 1.40 -12.50
C CYS A 27 -0.31 0.38 -11.48
N ILE A 28 -0.25 0.75 -10.19
CA ILE A 28 0.23 -0.11 -9.10
C ILE A 28 -0.89 -0.85 -8.36
N ASP A 29 -2.14 -0.75 -8.79
CA ASP A 29 -3.31 -1.33 -8.11
C ASP A 29 -3.37 -0.92 -6.63
N ILE A 30 -3.61 0.38 -6.37
CA ILE A 30 -3.57 0.95 -5.02
C ILE A 30 -4.43 0.20 -4.00
N PHE A 31 -5.57 -0.33 -4.43
CA PHE A 31 -6.47 -1.11 -3.58
C PHE A 31 -5.96 -2.52 -3.25
N ALA A 32 -4.87 -2.99 -3.90
CA ALA A 32 -4.25 -4.28 -3.65
C ALA A 32 -3.04 -4.22 -2.71
N GLN A 33 -2.72 -3.03 -2.18
CA GLN A 33 -1.58 -2.80 -1.29
C GLN A 33 -1.97 -2.95 0.18
N ASP A 34 -1.03 -3.42 1.03
CA ASP A 34 -1.25 -3.45 2.48
C ASP A 34 -1.41 -2.02 3.04
N LEU A 35 -0.67 -1.05 2.48
CA LEU A 35 -0.80 0.39 2.65
C LEU A 35 -0.81 1.07 1.29
N GLY A 36 -1.93 1.66 0.92
CA GLY A 36 -2.09 2.44 -0.30
C GLY A 36 -2.16 3.93 0.00
N LEU A 37 -1.45 4.74 -0.79
CA LEU A 37 -1.37 6.18 -0.63
C LEU A 37 -1.82 6.84 -1.93
N LEU A 38 -3.09 7.26 -1.99
CA LEU A 38 -3.67 7.95 -3.15
C LEU A 38 -3.45 9.46 -2.99
N ALA A 39 -2.62 10.03 -3.85
CA ALA A 39 -2.20 11.43 -3.72
C ALA A 39 -3.34 12.41 -4.05
N ASP A 40 -3.49 13.41 -3.19
CA ASP A 40 -4.31 14.59 -3.40
C ASP A 40 -3.45 15.66 -4.08
N VAL A 41 -3.64 15.83 -5.39
CA VAL A 41 -2.84 16.73 -6.21
C VAL A 41 -3.65 17.95 -6.64
N HIS A 42 -3.14 19.14 -6.38
CA HIS A 42 -3.72 20.39 -6.83
C HIS A 42 -2.65 21.28 -7.48
N ASN A 43 -2.90 21.73 -8.70
CA ASN A 43 -1.95 22.56 -9.47
C ASN A 43 -0.51 21.99 -9.54
N GLY A 44 -0.38 20.67 -9.63
CA GLY A 44 0.92 20.00 -9.70
C GLY A 44 1.61 19.77 -8.34
N GLU A 45 1.00 20.20 -7.24
CA GLU A 45 1.51 19.98 -5.89
C GLU A 45 0.70 18.94 -5.14
N ILE A 46 1.39 18.11 -4.37
CA ILE A 46 0.75 17.11 -3.50
C ILE A 46 0.42 17.79 -2.16
N LEU A 47 -0.87 17.88 -1.86
CA LEU A 47 -1.40 18.43 -0.61
C LEU A 47 -1.46 17.39 0.51
N GLY A 48 -1.70 16.13 0.16
CA GLY A 48 -1.85 15.04 1.10
C GLY A 48 -2.23 13.74 0.41
N TYR A 49 -2.79 12.81 1.17
CA TYR A 49 -3.13 11.47 0.70
C TYR A 49 -4.39 10.92 1.35
N ASP A 50 -5.27 10.32 0.57
CA ASP A 50 -6.18 9.31 1.09
C ASP A 50 -5.38 8.04 1.36
N VAL A 51 -5.46 7.57 2.58
CA VAL A 51 -4.70 6.40 3.06
C VAL A 51 -5.60 5.18 3.09
N LEU A 52 -5.24 4.18 2.29
CA LEU A 52 -5.92 2.90 2.17
C LEU A 52 -5.15 1.82 2.92
N VAL A 53 -5.84 0.95 3.64
CA VAL A 53 -5.19 -0.11 4.42
C VAL A 53 -5.90 -1.44 4.19
N GLY A 54 -5.12 -2.52 4.13
CA GLY A 54 -5.63 -3.88 4.15
C GLY A 54 -5.96 -4.46 2.78
N GLY A 55 -5.34 -3.99 1.71
CA GLY A 55 -5.47 -4.59 0.38
C GLY A 55 -4.60 -5.84 0.19
N GLY A 56 -5.07 -6.75 -0.67
CA GLY A 56 -4.30 -7.92 -1.07
C GLY A 56 -5.12 -8.99 -1.76
N MET A 57 -4.74 -9.35 -3.00
CA MET A 57 -5.49 -10.25 -3.85
C MET A 57 -5.22 -11.74 -3.58
N GLY A 58 -4.06 -12.09 -3.02
CA GLY A 58 -3.67 -13.47 -2.82
C GLY A 58 -4.52 -14.23 -1.81
N ARG A 59 -4.81 -15.48 -2.11
CA ARG A 59 -5.41 -16.45 -1.18
C ARG A 59 -4.60 -17.75 -1.17
N THR A 60 -4.77 -18.57 -0.14
CA THR A 60 -4.15 -19.89 -0.07
C THR A 60 -5.11 -20.92 -0.65
N HIS A 61 -4.65 -21.69 -1.63
CA HIS A 61 -5.44 -22.78 -2.20
C HIS A 61 -5.89 -23.76 -1.10
N GLY A 62 -7.15 -24.20 -1.17
CA GLY A 62 -7.75 -25.12 -0.19
C GLY A 62 -8.08 -24.50 1.18
N ARG A 63 -7.81 -23.19 1.40
CA ARG A 63 -8.14 -22.48 2.64
C ARG A 63 -9.26 -21.48 2.39
N VAL A 64 -10.50 -21.83 2.76
CA VAL A 64 -11.69 -20.98 2.56
C VAL A 64 -11.69 -19.72 3.41
N ASP A 65 -10.96 -19.73 4.52
CA ASP A 65 -10.78 -18.58 5.43
C ASP A 65 -9.72 -17.58 4.95
N THR A 66 -9.11 -17.82 3.79
CA THR A 66 -8.21 -16.88 3.12
C THR A 66 -8.85 -16.37 1.84
N PHE A 67 -8.86 -15.04 1.65
CA PHE A 67 -9.59 -14.39 0.58
C PHE A 67 -8.87 -13.14 0.05
N ALA A 68 -9.25 -12.70 -1.14
CA ALA A 68 -8.87 -11.38 -1.67
C ALA A 68 -9.64 -10.28 -0.93
N HIS A 69 -8.96 -9.16 -0.65
CA HIS A 69 -9.57 -8.01 0.03
C HIS A 69 -9.05 -6.71 -0.58
N LEU A 70 -9.92 -5.76 -0.81
CA LEU A 70 -9.56 -4.43 -1.26
C LEU A 70 -9.21 -3.54 -0.07
N GLY A 71 -8.16 -2.74 -0.23
CA GLY A 71 -7.78 -1.74 0.75
C GLY A 71 -8.92 -0.77 1.04
N GLN A 72 -9.19 -0.57 2.32
CA GLN A 72 -10.24 0.32 2.80
C GLN A 72 -9.67 1.70 3.07
N ARG A 73 -10.37 2.76 2.70
CA ARG A 73 -9.99 4.14 3.01
C ARG A 73 -10.13 4.39 4.50
N ILE A 74 -9.02 4.66 5.18
CA ILE A 74 -9.00 4.78 6.64
C ILE A 74 -8.95 6.23 7.08
N LEU A 75 -8.04 7.02 6.53
CA LEU A 75 -7.86 8.41 6.92
C LEU A 75 -7.34 9.25 5.75
N TYR A 76 -7.42 10.58 5.90
CA TYR A 76 -6.64 11.53 5.12
C TYR A 76 -5.50 12.06 5.96
N CYS A 77 -4.33 12.23 5.37
CA CYS A 77 -3.20 12.92 5.99
C CYS A 77 -2.60 13.96 5.02
N THR A 78 -2.11 15.06 5.58
CA THR A 78 -1.34 16.02 4.81
C THR A 78 0.02 15.43 4.39
N ARG A 79 0.68 16.09 3.42
CA ARG A 79 2.03 15.71 2.99
C ARG A 79 3.01 15.56 4.17
N ASP A 80 2.98 16.51 5.11
CA ASP A 80 3.90 16.53 6.25
C ASP A 80 3.59 15.46 7.31
N GLN A 81 2.35 14.95 7.34
CA GLN A 81 1.88 13.92 8.25
C GLN A 81 2.11 12.49 7.72
N LEU A 82 2.52 12.34 6.45
CA LEU A 82 2.56 11.05 5.76
C LEU A 82 3.40 9.99 6.48
N LEU A 83 4.63 10.33 6.88
CA LEU A 83 5.52 9.37 7.54
C LEU A 83 4.96 8.93 8.89
N GLN A 84 4.38 9.84 9.65
CA GLN A 84 3.76 9.57 10.93
C GLN A 84 2.49 8.70 10.78
N ALA A 85 1.69 8.95 9.74
CA ALA A 85 0.53 8.12 9.42
C ALA A 85 0.95 6.69 9.03
N ALA A 86 1.97 6.55 8.18
CA ALA A 86 2.50 5.26 7.78
C ALA A 86 3.08 4.48 8.98
N GLU A 87 3.84 5.15 9.82
CA GLU A 87 4.40 4.57 11.05
C GLU A 87 3.31 4.10 12.01
N ALA A 88 2.26 4.91 12.21
CA ALA A 88 1.11 4.55 13.05
C ALA A 88 0.42 3.27 12.56
N ILE A 89 0.20 3.13 11.25
CA ILE A 89 -0.40 1.94 10.64
C ILE A 89 0.50 0.71 10.80
N VAL A 90 1.80 0.87 10.59
CA VAL A 90 2.79 -0.22 10.77
C VAL A 90 2.81 -0.68 12.23
N LYS A 91 2.83 0.24 13.20
CA LYS A 91 2.79 -0.06 14.64
C LYS A 91 1.48 -0.74 15.03
N LEU A 92 0.34 -0.24 14.56
CA LEU A 92 -0.96 -0.87 14.79
C LEU A 92 -0.96 -2.31 14.29
N TYR A 93 -0.46 -2.55 13.08
CA TYR A 93 -0.35 -3.90 12.51
C TYR A 93 0.64 -4.78 13.27
N ARG A 94 1.78 -4.24 13.67
CA ARG A 94 2.78 -4.94 14.51
C ARG A 94 2.15 -5.49 15.78
N ASP A 95 1.36 -4.65 16.45
CA ASP A 95 0.83 -4.95 17.78
C ASP A 95 -0.43 -5.82 17.75
N ASN A 96 -1.24 -5.72 16.70
CA ASN A 96 -2.56 -6.35 16.62
C ASN A 96 -2.68 -7.43 15.53
N GLY A 97 -1.69 -7.59 14.66
CA GLY A 97 -1.73 -8.56 13.58
C GLY A 97 -1.63 -10.00 14.07
N ASN A 98 -2.30 -10.93 13.38
CA ASN A 98 -2.30 -12.34 13.74
C ASN A 98 -0.90 -12.97 13.59
N ARG A 99 -0.37 -13.49 14.68
CA ARG A 99 0.93 -14.20 14.74
C ARG A 99 0.80 -15.70 14.88
N ALA A 100 -0.39 -16.20 15.22
CA ALA A 100 -0.65 -17.61 15.41
C ALA A 100 -0.79 -18.37 14.09
N ASP A 101 -1.45 -17.76 13.09
CA ASP A 101 -1.62 -18.36 11.76
C ASP A 101 -0.96 -17.49 10.68
N ARG A 102 0.21 -17.96 10.20
CA ARG A 102 0.97 -17.27 9.14
C ARG A 102 0.17 -17.07 7.84
N LYS A 103 -0.84 -17.90 7.55
CA LYS A 103 -1.67 -17.78 6.34
C LYS A 103 -2.71 -16.68 6.48
N ARG A 104 -3.09 -16.32 7.71
CA ARG A 104 -3.98 -15.21 8.04
C ARG A 104 -3.27 -14.03 8.72
N ALA A 105 -1.95 -13.95 8.60
CA ALA A 105 -1.16 -12.92 9.28
C ALA A 105 -1.12 -11.55 8.57
N ARG A 106 -1.54 -11.43 7.30
CA ARG A 106 -1.51 -10.14 6.60
C ARG A 106 -2.51 -9.15 7.19
N ILE A 107 -2.17 -7.85 7.13
CA ILE A 107 -3.01 -6.76 7.67
C ILE A 107 -4.45 -6.75 7.12
N LYS A 108 -4.67 -7.22 5.90
CA LYS A 108 -6.01 -7.30 5.30
C LYS A 108 -6.99 -8.10 6.15
N TYR A 109 -6.53 -9.15 6.84
CA TYR A 109 -7.40 -9.93 7.72
C TYR A 109 -7.72 -9.16 8.99
N LEU A 110 -6.77 -8.43 9.55
CA LEU A 110 -7.04 -7.55 10.69
C LEU A 110 -8.12 -6.50 10.33
N VAL A 111 -7.99 -5.87 9.16
CA VAL A 111 -8.98 -4.87 8.69
C VAL A 111 -10.34 -5.51 8.42
N ALA A 112 -10.38 -6.68 7.78
CA ALA A 112 -11.61 -7.38 7.47
C ALA A 112 -12.34 -7.88 8.74
N ASP A 113 -11.59 -8.39 9.71
CA ASP A 113 -12.15 -8.97 10.95
C ASP A 113 -12.65 -7.86 11.91
N LEU A 114 -11.98 -6.71 11.98
CA LEU A 114 -12.36 -5.61 12.89
C LEU A 114 -13.28 -4.56 12.25
N GLY A 115 -13.20 -4.38 10.94
CA GLY A 115 -13.91 -3.31 10.22
C GLY A 115 -13.22 -1.94 10.33
N VAL A 116 -13.61 -1.05 9.41
CA VAL A 116 -12.99 0.27 9.21
C VAL A 116 -13.08 1.14 10.46
N GLU A 117 -14.24 1.20 11.09
CA GLU A 117 -14.47 2.08 12.25
C GLU A 117 -13.61 1.67 13.45
N LYS A 118 -13.47 0.37 13.69
CA LYS A 118 -12.61 -0.11 14.77
C LYS A 118 -11.13 0.17 14.49
N ILE A 119 -10.69 0.01 13.25
CA ILE A 119 -9.33 0.37 12.83
C ILE A 119 -9.08 1.88 13.04
N ARG A 120 -10.03 2.74 12.67
CA ARG A 120 -9.94 4.19 12.90
C ARG A 120 -9.85 4.53 14.38
N GLU A 121 -10.67 3.88 15.20
CA GLU A 121 -10.65 4.08 16.66
C GLU A 121 -9.27 3.73 17.23
N MET A 122 -8.75 2.55 16.89
CA MET A 122 -7.45 2.09 17.37
C MET A 122 -6.29 2.97 16.89
N LEU A 123 -6.37 3.49 15.66
CA LEU A 123 -5.32 4.35 15.10
C LEU A 123 -5.13 5.66 15.87
N LYS A 124 -6.17 6.16 16.56
CA LYS A 124 -6.06 7.38 17.36
C LYS A 124 -5.00 7.30 18.45
N ASP A 125 -4.73 6.09 18.96
CA ASP A 125 -3.71 5.86 19.98
C ASP A 125 -2.28 5.84 19.44
N TYR A 126 -2.13 5.70 18.11
CA TYR A 126 -0.84 5.65 17.42
C TYR A 126 -0.50 6.94 16.67
N LEU A 127 -1.52 7.73 16.30
CA LEU A 127 -1.33 8.97 15.54
C LEU A 127 -0.93 10.13 16.44
N PRO A 128 0.11 10.90 16.10
CA PRO A 128 0.48 12.11 16.87
C PRO A 128 -0.38 13.34 16.49
N PHE A 129 -1.38 13.16 15.65
CA PHE A 129 -2.31 14.21 15.20
C PHE A 129 -3.75 13.67 15.13
N PRO A 130 -4.77 14.55 15.16
CA PRO A 130 -6.16 14.11 15.05
C PRO A 130 -6.45 13.39 13.73
N LEU A 131 -7.12 12.23 13.80
CA LEU A 131 -7.52 11.48 12.63
C LEU A 131 -8.53 12.30 11.80
N GLN A 132 -8.22 12.53 10.53
CA GLN A 132 -9.12 13.12 9.54
C GLN A 132 -9.73 12.02 8.68
N LEU A 133 -11.03 12.12 8.40
CA LEU A 133 -11.69 11.18 7.50
C LEU A 133 -11.15 11.31 6.06
N PRO A 134 -11.14 10.22 5.27
CA PRO A 134 -10.70 10.27 3.89
C PRO A 134 -11.56 11.24 3.07
N LYS A 135 -10.98 11.82 2.03
CA LYS A 135 -11.68 12.68 1.07
C LYS A 135 -12.48 11.89 0.03
N ASP A 136 -12.31 10.56 0.03
CA ASP A 136 -12.94 9.64 -0.93
C ASP A 136 -12.64 9.99 -2.39
N MET A 137 -11.40 10.42 -2.65
CA MET A 137 -10.96 10.80 -3.99
C MET A 137 -11.13 9.65 -4.99
N PRO A 138 -11.77 9.88 -6.15
CA PRO A 138 -11.95 8.83 -7.14
C PRO A 138 -10.63 8.45 -7.79
N VAL A 139 -10.45 7.17 -8.10
CA VAL A 139 -9.45 6.71 -9.06
C VAL A 139 -10.08 6.78 -10.44
N THR A 140 -9.53 7.63 -11.31
CA THR A 140 -10.12 7.96 -12.62
C THR A 140 -9.34 7.39 -13.79
N GLY A 141 -8.11 6.90 -13.57
CA GLY A 141 -7.25 6.40 -14.63
C GLY A 141 -6.40 5.21 -14.23
N TYR A 142 -6.05 4.45 -15.26
CA TYR A 142 -5.10 3.35 -15.21
C TYR A 142 -4.29 3.37 -16.51
N ASP A 143 -2.97 3.34 -16.43
CA ASP A 143 -2.09 3.18 -17.56
C ASP A 143 -1.06 2.09 -17.26
N SER A 144 -0.86 1.16 -18.20
CA SER A 144 0.19 0.15 -18.12
C SER A 144 1.56 0.70 -18.52
N HIS A 145 1.60 1.93 -19.03
CA HIS A 145 2.82 2.62 -19.49
C HIS A 145 3.59 1.86 -20.56
N LEU A 146 2.91 1.09 -21.40
CA LEU A 146 3.53 0.35 -22.51
C LEU A 146 3.80 1.27 -23.70
N GLY A 147 4.86 0.94 -24.46
CA GLY A 147 5.25 1.71 -25.63
C GLY A 147 6.11 2.93 -25.30
N TRP A 148 6.17 3.87 -26.27
CA TRP A 148 6.94 5.10 -26.13
C TRP A 148 6.20 6.13 -25.26
N ASN A 149 6.90 6.66 -24.29
CA ASN A 149 6.39 7.70 -23.38
C ASN A 149 7.38 8.86 -23.29
N GLU A 150 6.87 10.08 -23.29
CA GLU A 150 7.68 11.29 -23.09
C GLU A 150 8.03 11.48 -21.61
N GLN A 151 9.28 11.83 -21.31
CA GLN A 151 9.75 12.08 -19.95
C GLN A 151 9.55 13.55 -19.51
N GLY A 152 9.23 14.45 -20.46
CA GLY A 152 9.00 15.86 -20.20
C GLY A 152 10.24 16.76 -20.27
N ASP A 153 11.43 16.18 -20.46
CA ASP A 153 12.71 16.88 -20.62
C ASP A 153 13.32 16.74 -22.03
N GLY A 154 12.48 16.36 -23.00
CA GLY A 154 12.90 16.04 -24.39
C GLY A 154 13.43 14.64 -24.58
N ARG A 155 13.40 13.82 -23.54
CA ARG A 155 13.76 12.38 -23.62
C ARG A 155 12.52 11.53 -23.62
N TYR A 156 12.74 10.26 -23.98
CA TYR A 156 11.71 9.23 -24.06
C TYR A 156 12.17 8.00 -23.29
N TRP A 157 11.21 7.26 -22.76
CA TRP A 157 11.40 5.90 -22.28
C TRP A 157 10.42 4.96 -22.97
N TYR A 158 10.75 3.70 -23.00
CA TYR A 158 9.93 2.67 -23.64
C TYR A 158 9.50 1.62 -22.63
N GLY A 159 8.19 1.53 -22.38
CA GLY A 159 7.60 0.52 -21.51
C GLY A 159 7.43 -0.81 -22.24
N ILE A 160 7.93 -1.89 -21.68
CA ILE A 160 7.75 -3.25 -22.21
C ILE A 160 7.12 -4.17 -21.17
N SER A 161 6.25 -5.05 -21.63
CA SER A 161 5.77 -6.15 -20.80
C SER A 161 6.85 -7.24 -20.74
N VAL A 162 7.24 -7.59 -19.51
CA VAL A 162 8.15 -8.72 -19.28
C VAL A 162 7.32 -9.91 -18.87
N GLU A 163 7.28 -10.94 -19.73
CA GLU A 163 6.54 -12.17 -19.46
C GLU A 163 7.01 -12.79 -18.13
N ASN A 164 6.05 -13.16 -17.28
CA ASN A 164 6.30 -13.62 -15.89
C ASN A 164 7.03 -12.62 -14.97
N GLY A 165 7.21 -11.36 -15.40
CA GLY A 165 7.75 -10.28 -14.57
C GLY A 165 9.20 -10.43 -14.14
N ARG A 166 10.00 -11.26 -14.84
CA ARG A 166 11.40 -11.49 -14.46
C ARG A 166 12.35 -11.17 -15.61
N VAL A 167 13.26 -10.24 -15.35
CA VAL A 167 14.43 -9.98 -16.20
C VAL A 167 15.58 -10.85 -15.72
N LYS A 168 16.05 -11.77 -16.57
CA LYS A 168 17.13 -12.70 -16.25
C LYS A 168 18.03 -12.88 -17.48
N ASP A 169 19.34 -12.86 -17.26
CA ASP A 169 20.28 -13.33 -18.27
C ASP A 169 20.27 -14.85 -18.24
N ASP A 170 19.89 -15.47 -19.35
CA ASP A 170 19.85 -16.92 -19.51
C ASP A 170 20.48 -17.34 -20.84
N GLY A 171 21.64 -17.94 -20.79
CA GLY A 171 22.41 -18.35 -21.96
C GLY A 171 22.71 -17.21 -22.92
N ALA A 172 22.19 -17.30 -24.15
CA ALA A 172 22.35 -16.29 -25.19
C ALA A 172 21.38 -15.09 -25.04
N PHE A 173 20.36 -15.21 -24.23
CA PHE A 173 19.38 -14.15 -23.96
C PHE A 173 19.87 -13.24 -22.84
N ARG A 174 20.17 -11.98 -23.20
CA ARG A 174 20.50 -10.91 -22.23
C ARG A 174 19.47 -9.81 -22.37
N LEU A 175 18.74 -9.54 -21.29
CA LEU A 175 17.71 -8.50 -21.23
C LEU A 175 18.19 -7.21 -20.53
N ARG A 176 19.50 -7.08 -20.34
CA ARG A 176 20.13 -5.88 -19.80
C ARG A 176 20.75 -5.04 -20.90
#